data_c254aab364c6fe0b4d625cb47b2820f2
#
_entry.id   c254aab364c6fe0b4d625cb47b2820f2
#
_cell.length_a   1.000
_cell.length_b   1.000
_cell.length_c   1.000
_cell.angle_alpha   90.00
_cell.angle_beta   90.00
_cell.angle_gamma   90.00
#
_symmetry.space_group_name_H-M   'P 1'
#
loop_
_entity.id
_entity.type
_entity.pdbx_description
1 polymer ?
#
loop_
_entity_poly.entity_id
_entity_poly.type
_entity_poly.pdbx_seq_one_letter_code
_entity_poly.pdbx_strand_id
1 'polypeptide(L)'
;MSFAVIHMQKFKTGGIRGINNHNERLKESKTNPDINPEKSYLNESLHTEFPQRTYYNRVKDRIKELKLPKAVRKDAVTMCGFICTSDREYFDKLTQTEQKRFFIASYDFLKNRYGINNIVAATVHYDEKTPHMHCFIVPVTENGRLSAKSIFTRTELRNLQSDYPKYMNDKGFEIERGISSDGKRKHLDTQEFKIQTKQQEIDKNNKTLNSKFETVKDIIQNISHIENIEKKKSLLGNKVTLKADDYNMLVDMAKQGVYNSDDIRDLKKINKSQAERILSNKRDFSDVFDRAKEFEKKIINMKKGANDSKRLHDAMFETLNKYDLLPEANENFKIIREKAIMARKALNKSKEFDYER
;
A
#
# COMPACT_ATOMS: atom_id res chain seq x y z
N MET A 1 -11.10 -19.49 -7.65
CA MET A 1 -11.99 -18.92 -6.62
C MET A 1 -11.40 -17.63 -6.14
N SER A 2 -12.20 -16.57 -6.08
CA SER A 2 -11.78 -15.24 -5.68
C SER A 2 -12.35 -14.90 -4.32
N PHE A 3 -11.62 -14.10 -3.53
CA PHE A 3 -12.00 -13.81 -2.16
C PHE A 3 -12.48 -12.37 -1.98
N ALA A 4 -13.55 -12.20 -1.21
CA ALA A 4 -13.99 -10.90 -0.76
C ALA A 4 -13.00 -10.33 0.26
N VAL A 5 -12.58 -9.09 0.05
CA VAL A 5 -11.72 -8.36 0.98
C VAL A 5 -12.49 -7.18 1.54
N ILE A 6 -12.73 -7.19 2.84
CA ILE A 6 -13.23 -6.06 3.60
C ILE A 6 -12.34 -5.85 4.83
N HIS A 7 -11.66 -4.70 4.87
CA HIS A 7 -10.75 -4.37 5.97
C HIS A 7 -11.16 -3.05 6.60
N MET A 8 -11.06 -2.94 7.93
CA MET A 8 -11.43 -1.74 8.68
C MET A 8 -10.25 -1.17 9.45
N GLN A 9 -10.07 0.15 9.35
CA GLN A 9 -9.04 0.91 10.05
C GLN A 9 -9.67 2.06 10.85
N LYS A 10 -9.10 2.37 12.02
CA LYS A 10 -9.54 3.44 12.93
C LYS A 10 -8.67 4.68 12.76
N PHE A 11 -9.30 5.85 12.69
CA PHE A 11 -8.62 7.14 12.56
C PHE A 11 -8.97 8.08 13.71
N LYS A 12 -7.93 8.67 14.30
CA LYS A 12 -8.08 9.85 15.18
C LYS A 12 -8.19 11.10 14.32
N THR A 13 -8.70 12.17 14.89
CA THR A 13 -8.91 13.45 14.18
C THR A 13 -7.68 13.93 13.43
N GLY A 14 -6.47 13.78 13.99
CA GLY A 14 -5.23 14.23 13.35
C GLY A 14 -4.85 13.47 12.06
N GLY A 15 -5.35 12.24 11.88
CA GLY A 15 -5.07 11.44 10.67
C GLY A 15 -6.01 11.71 9.49
N ILE A 16 -7.14 12.41 9.72
CA ILE A 16 -8.20 12.56 8.71
C ILE A 16 -7.73 13.36 7.50
N ARG A 17 -6.94 14.43 7.69
CA ARG A 17 -6.44 15.25 6.57
C ARG A 17 -5.52 14.46 5.64
N GLY A 18 -4.67 13.60 6.18
CA GLY A 18 -3.78 12.77 5.37
C GLY A 18 -4.56 11.80 4.47
N ILE A 19 -5.56 11.12 5.06
CA ILE A 19 -6.38 10.18 4.31
C ILE A 19 -7.30 10.88 3.29
N ASN A 20 -7.82 12.08 3.61
CA ASN A 20 -8.56 12.90 2.65
C ASN A 20 -7.69 13.25 1.42
N ASN A 21 -6.46 13.72 1.65
CA ASN A 21 -5.55 14.05 0.56
C ASN A 21 -5.23 12.84 -0.32
N HIS A 22 -5.02 11.67 0.29
CA HIS A 22 -4.78 10.42 -0.44
C HIS A 22 -6.01 9.99 -1.24
N ASN A 23 -7.17 9.98 -0.61
CA ASN A 23 -8.40 9.45 -1.20
C ASN A 23 -8.93 10.34 -2.35
N GLU A 24 -8.82 11.65 -2.20
CA GLU A 24 -9.25 12.63 -3.21
C GLU A 24 -8.11 13.04 -4.17
N ARG A 25 -6.95 12.39 -4.09
CA ARG A 25 -5.76 12.71 -4.94
C ARG A 25 -5.35 14.19 -4.89
N LEU A 26 -5.56 14.87 -3.75
CA LEU A 26 -5.24 16.30 -3.60
C LEU A 26 -3.74 16.59 -3.53
N LYS A 27 -2.94 15.56 -3.24
CA LYS A 27 -1.48 15.63 -3.20
C LYS A 27 -0.89 14.36 -3.79
N GLU A 28 0.22 14.51 -4.49
CA GLU A 28 1.01 13.39 -4.97
C GLU A 28 1.44 12.48 -3.81
N SER A 29 1.25 11.19 -3.96
CA SER A 29 1.63 10.21 -2.94
C SER A 29 3.10 9.84 -3.09
N LYS A 30 3.91 10.25 -2.13
CA LYS A 30 5.33 9.85 -2.05
C LYS A 30 5.53 8.41 -1.56
N THR A 31 4.49 7.79 -1.00
CA THR A 31 4.58 6.48 -0.33
C THR A 31 3.88 5.37 -1.09
N ASN A 32 3.05 5.68 -2.07
CA ASN A 32 2.36 4.70 -2.89
C ASN A 32 2.70 4.87 -4.38
N PRO A 33 3.73 4.17 -4.88
CA PRO A 33 4.14 4.23 -6.29
C PRO A 33 3.17 3.53 -7.25
N ASP A 34 2.17 2.80 -6.72
CA ASP A 34 1.20 2.07 -7.54
C ASP A 34 0.11 2.98 -8.14
N ILE A 35 0.04 4.25 -7.70
CA ILE A 35 -0.90 5.24 -8.23
C ILE A 35 -0.43 5.68 -9.62
N ASN A 36 -1.31 5.55 -10.61
CA ASN A 36 -1.11 6.10 -11.94
C ASN A 36 -1.91 7.41 -12.09
N PRO A 37 -1.24 8.59 -12.04
CA PRO A 37 -1.93 9.87 -12.11
C PRO A 37 -2.73 10.08 -13.41
N GLU A 38 -2.29 9.47 -14.52
CA GLU A 38 -2.96 9.54 -15.81
C GLU A 38 -4.34 8.83 -15.80
N LYS A 39 -4.58 7.95 -14.82
CA LYS A 39 -5.84 7.23 -14.66
C LYS A 39 -6.71 7.75 -13.52
N SER A 40 -6.24 8.74 -12.76
CA SER A 40 -6.98 9.25 -11.59
C SER A 40 -8.33 9.88 -11.95
N TYR A 41 -8.54 10.28 -13.19
CA TYR A 41 -9.84 10.73 -13.69
C TYR A 41 -10.91 9.63 -13.76
N LEU A 42 -10.50 8.36 -13.68
CA LEU A 42 -11.42 7.22 -13.63
C LEU A 42 -11.97 6.96 -12.21
N ASN A 43 -11.34 7.55 -11.20
CA ASN A 43 -11.79 7.42 -9.82
C ASN A 43 -13.18 8.00 -9.64
N GLU A 44 -14.03 7.32 -8.89
CA GLU A 44 -15.45 7.70 -8.77
C GLU A 44 -15.86 7.87 -7.29
N SER A 45 -16.53 8.96 -6.96
CA SER A 45 -17.16 9.12 -5.65
C SER A 45 -18.59 8.58 -5.68
N LEU A 46 -18.90 7.63 -4.79
CA LEU A 46 -20.23 7.05 -4.62
C LEU A 46 -21.07 7.79 -3.56
N HIS A 47 -20.45 8.67 -2.78
CA HIS A 47 -21.12 9.50 -1.77
C HIS A 47 -20.94 10.97 -2.11
N THR A 48 -21.95 11.55 -2.74
CA THR A 48 -21.89 12.90 -3.35
C THR A 48 -22.61 13.99 -2.56
N GLU A 49 -23.13 13.68 -1.36
CA GLU A 49 -23.96 14.63 -0.60
C GLU A 49 -23.24 15.94 -0.23
N PHE A 50 -21.90 15.93 -0.08
CA PHE A 50 -21.13 17.12 0.33
C PHE A 50 -19.83 17.26 -0.48
N PRO A 51 -19.88 17.45 -1.80
CA PRO A 51 -18.68 17.38 -2.66
C PRO A 51 -17.63 18.44 -2.32
N GLN A 52 -18.02 19.60 -1.81
CA GLN A 52 -17.13 20.74 -1.50
C GLN A 52 -16.50 20.70 -0.10
N ARG A 53 -16.85 19.71 0.75
CA ARG A 53 -16.39 19.67 2.12
C ARG A 53 -15.31 18.61 2.35
N THR A 54 -14.26 18.98 3.08
CA THR A 54 -13.22 18.05 3.51
C THR A 54 -13.79 16.99 4.48
N TYR A 55 -13.18 15.82 4.52
CA TYR A 55 -13.57 14.75 5.46
C TYR A 55 -13.53 15.21 6.92
N TYR A 56 -12.55 16.06 7.26
CA TYR A 56 -12.47 16.65 8.60
C TYR A 56 -13.73 17.45 8.94
N ASN A 57 -14.20 18.30 8.03
CA ASN A 57 -15.40 19.10 8.26
C ASN A 57 -16.66 18.23 8.33
N ARG A 58 -16.79 17.24 7.43
CA ARG A 58 -17.94 16.29 7.46
C ARG A 58 -18.00 15.53 8.79
N VAL A 59 -16.86 15.03 9.29
CA VAL A 59 -16.75 14.35 10.59
C VAL A 59 -17.13 15.31 11.73
N LYS A 60 -16.63 16.55 11.70
CA LYS A 60 -16.94 17.58 12.71
C LYS A 60 -18.43 17.91 12.75
N ASP A 61 -19.04 18.09 11.57
CA ASP A 61 -20.47 18.40 11.46
C ASP A 61 -21.32 17.25 12.01
N ARG A 62 -21.00 16.00 11.59
CA ARG A 62 -21.71 14.82 12.08
C ARG A 62 -21.61 14.67 13.60
N ILE A 63 -20.43 14.88 14.18
CA ILE A 63 -20.24 14.85 15.63
C ILE A 63 -21.05 15.96 16.33
N LYS A 64 -21.14 17.15 15.73
CA LYS A 64 -21.94 18.27 16.27
C LYS A 64 -23.43 17.94 16.32
N GLU A 65 -23.96 17.27 15.29
CA GLU A 65 -25.36 16.81 15.24
C GLU A 65 -25.71 15.83 16.36
N LEU A 66 -24.73 15.03 16.84
CA LEU A 66 -24.96 14.07 17.93
C LEU A 66 -25.24 14.73 19.27
N LYS A 67 -25.02 16.05 19.43
CA LYS A 67 -25.22 16.81 20.68
C LYS A 67 -24.69 16.08 21.91
N LEU A 68 -23.45 15.58 21.80
CA LEU A 68 -22.83 14.76 22.84
C LEU A 68 -22.78 15.51 24.18
N PRO A 69 -23.07 14.85 25.32
CA PRO A 69 -23.09 15.48 26.64
C PRO A 69 -21.71 15.94 27.12
N LYS A 70 -20.63 15.41 26.53
CA LYS A 70 -19.24 15.75 26.86
C LYS A 70 -18.44 16.00 25.58
N ALA A 71 -17.45 16.89 25.65
CA ALA A 71 -16.54 17.15 24.57
C ALA A 71 -15.78 15.86 24.15
N VAL A 72 -15.57 15.70 22.84
CA VAL A 72 -14.83 14.56 22.29
C VAL A 72 -13.35 14.68 22.70
N ARG A 73 -12.80 13.62 23.27
CA ARG A 73 -11.39 13.59 23.69
C ARG A 73 -10.46 13.68 22.47
N LYS A 74 -9.31 14.31 22.66
CA LYS A 74 -8.30 14.51 21.60
C LYS A 74 -7.78 13.20 21.01
N ASP A 75 -7.77 12.12 21.78
CA ASP A 75 -7.33 10.78 21.39
C ASP A 75 -8.46 9.86 20.88
N ALA A 76 -9.69 10.37 20.82
CA ALA A 76 -10.84 9.59 20.36
C ALA A 76 -10.71 9.18 18.88
N VAL A 77 -11.21 7.98 18.58
CA VAL A 77 -11.44 7.55 17.21
C VAL A 77 -12.70 8.25 16.69
N THR A 78 -12.52 9.14 15.73
CA THR A 78 -13.61 9.97 15.17
C THR A 78 -14.06 9.52 13.79
N MET A 79 -13.27 8.69 13.13
CA MET A 79 -13.58 8.14 11.81
C MET A 79 -13.07 6.70 11.71
N CYS A 80 -13.81 5.85 11.03
CA CYS A 80 -13.39 4.52 10.65
C CYS A 80 -13.45 4.40 9.12
N GLY A 81 -12.43 3.81 8.52
CA GLY A 81 -12.35 3.60 7.08
C GLY A 81 -12.41 2.14 6.74
N PHE A 82 -13.11 1.81 5.68
CA PHE A 82 -13.18 0.47 5.10
C PHE A 82 -12.50 0.46 3.76
N ILE A 83 -11.82 -0.63 3.44
CA ILE A 83 -11.38 -0.97 2.10
C ILE A 83 -12.19 -2.19 1.67
N CYS A 84 -12.92 -2.05 0.55
CA CYS A 84 -13.67 -3.13 -0.07
C CYS A 84 -13.06 -3.42 -1.45
N THR A 85 -12.67 -4.68 -1.68
CA THR A 85 -12.08 -5.14 -2.94
C THR A 85 -12.16 -6.66 -3.07
N SER A 86 -11.55 -7.19 -4.13
CA SER A 86 -11.24 -8.61 -4.34
C SER A 86 -9.82 -8.71 -4.93
N ASP A 87 -9.39 -9.89 -5.34
CA ASP A 87 -8.14 -10.06 -6.07
C ASP A 87 -8.22 -9.45 -7.48
N ARG A 88 -7.04 -9.14 -8.05
CA ARG A 88 -6.96 -8.52 -9.36
C ARG A 88 -7.51 -9.41 -10.46
N GLU A 89 -7.26 -10.71 -10.39
CA GLU A 89 -7.71 -11.68 -11.40
C GLU A 89 -9.25 -11.74 -11.48
N TYR A 90 -9.94 -11.44 -10.37
CA TYR A 90 -11.38 -11.29 -10.33
C TYR A 90 -11.84 -10.08 -11.13
N PHE A 91 -11.27 -8.91 -10.87
CA PHE A 91 -11.61 -7.68 -11.58
C PHE A 91 -11.24 -7.70 -13.06
N ASP A 92 -10.14 -8.37 -13.43
CA ASP A 92 -9.73 -8.52 -14.83
C ASP A 92 -10.76 -9.33 -15.68
N LYS A 93 -11.63 -10.12 -15.02
CA LYS A 93 -12.74 -10.85 -15.67
C LYS A 93 -14.02 -10.04 -15.78
N LEU A 94 -14.16 -8.97 -15.01
CA LEU A 94 -15.34 -8.13 -14.96
C LEU A 94 -15.26 -7.00 -15.98
N THR A 95 -16.35 -6.71 -16.65
CA THR A 95 -16.51 -5.49 -17.44
C THR A 95 -16.49 -4.27 -16.51
N GLN A 96 -16.22 -3.09 -17.07
CA GLN A 96 -16.24 -1.86 -16.30
C GLN A 96 -17.58 -1.59 -15.61
N THR A 97 -18.69 -1.95 -16.26
CA THR A 97 -20.04 -1.85 -15.69
C THR A 97 -20.23 -2.79 -14.49
N GLU A 98 -19.71 -4.01 -14.56
CA GLU A 98 -19.77 -4.96 -13.46
C GLU A 98 -18.89 -4.55 -12.29
N GLN A 99 -17.69 -4.02 -12.55
CA GLN A 99 -16.84 -3.45 -11.53
C GLN A 99 -17.55 -2.28 -10.80
N LYS A 100 -18.23 -1.41 -11.53
CA LYS A 100 -19.02 -0.33 -10.94
C LYS A 100 -20.16 -0.88 -10.08
N ARG A 101 -20.91 -1.88 -10.56
CA ARG A 101 -21.96 -2.55 -9.80
C ARG A 101 -21.41 -3.19 -8.51
N PHE A 102 -20.21 -3.78 -8.57
CA PHE A 102 -19.53 -4.36 -7.40
C PHE A 102 -19.33 -3.31 -6.30
N PHE A 103 -18.81 -2.14 -6.66
CA PHE A 103 -18.54 -1.09 -5.67
C PHE A 103 -19.82 -0.40 -5.18
N ILE A 104 -20.83 -0.25 -6.02
CA ILE A 104 -22.16 0.22 -5.58
C ILE A 104 -22.74 -0.76 -4.55
N ALA A 105 -22.70 -2.08 -4.79
CA ALA A 105 -23.16 -3.06 -3.84
C ALA A 105 -22.36 -3.03 -2.54
N SER A 106 -21.04 -2.86 -2.62
CA SER A 106 -20.17 -2.70 -1.44
C SER A 106 -20.52 -1.45 -0.61
N TYR A 107 -20.79 -0.35 -1.29
CA TYR A 107 -21.25 0.89 -0.66
C TYR A 107 -22.61 0.71 0.02
N ASP A 108 -23.57 0.09 -0.66
CA ASP A 108 -24.92 -0.19 -0.12
C ASP A 108 -24.83 -1.10 1.12
N PHE A 109 -23.95 -2.10 1.11
CA PHE A 109 -23.72 -2.96 2.27
C PHE A 109 -23.29 -2.14 3.50
N LEU A 110 -22.29 -1.25 3.34
CA LEU A 110 -21.80 -0.42 4.44
C LEU A 110 -22.83 0.64 4.87
N LYS A 111 -23.51 1.26 3.91
CA LYS A 111 -24.57 2.24 4.14
C LYS A 111 -25.72 1.64 4.97
N ASN A 112 -26.18 0.44 4.60
CA ASN A 112 -27.26 -0.23 5.29
C ASN A 112 -26.86 -0.71 6.68
N ARG A 113 -25.57 -1.09 6.87
CA ARG A 113 -25.07 -1.60 8.15
C ARG A 113 -24.76 -0.50 9.17
N TYR A 114 -24.23 0.64 8.73
CA TYR A 114 -23.76 1.70 9.64
C TYR A 114 -24.55 3.02 9.52
N GLY A 115 -25.49 3.10 8.61
CA GLY A 115 -26.38 4.24 8.42
C GLY A 115 -25.77 5.30 7.48
N ILE A 116 -26.60 5.80 6.55
CA ILE A 116 -26.22 6.79 5.52
C ILE A 116 -25.68 8.09 6.15
N ASN A 117 -26.32 8.57 7.20
CA ASN A 117 -25.93 9.82 7.90
C ASN A 117 -24.55 9.74 8.56
N ASN A 118 -23.99 8.55 8.71
CA ASN A 118 -22.68 8.35 9.30
C ASN A 118 -21.59 8.23 8.22
N ILE A 119 -21.94 8.11 6.93
CA ILE A 119 -20.98 8.07 5.84
C ILE A 119 -20.32 9.44 5.66
N VAL A 120 -19.00 9.44 5.62
CA VAL A 120 -18.18 10.64 5.38
C VAL A 120 -17.84 10.75 3.92
N ALA A 121 -17.42 9.63 3.30
CA ALA A 121 -17.05 9.53 1.89
C ALA A 121 -17.03 8.07 1.46
N ALA A 122 -17.24 7.84 0.17
CA ALA A 122 -17.02 6.55 -0.47
C ALA A 122 -16.44 6.80 -1.86
N THR A 123 -15.18 6.42 -2.08
CA THR A 123 -14.46 6.69 -3.33
C THR A 123 -13.86 5.40 -3.85
N VAL A 124 -14.06 5.13 -5.14
CA VAL A 124 -13.48 3.99 -5.85
C VAL A 124 -12.21 4.45 -6.55
N HIS A 125 -11.12 3.74 -6.34
CA HIS A 125 -9.85 3.97 -7.01
C HIS A 125 -9.65 2.92 -8.11
N TYR A 126 -9.60 3.40 -9.36
CA TYR A 126 -9.25 2.63 -10.55
C TYR A 126 -7.83 2.95 -11.04
N ASP A 127 -7.16 3.90 -10.41
CA ASP A 127 -5.82 4.37 -10.75
C ASP A 127 -4.69 3.62 -10.02
N GLU A 128 -5.02 2.58 -9.26
CA GLU A 128 -4.06 1.71 -8.59
C GLU A 128 -4.07 0.29 -9.21
N LYS A 129 -3.13 -0.56 -8.77
CA LYS A 129 -2.92 -1.90 -9.31
C LYS A 129 -4.21 -2.76 -9.30
N THR A 130 -5.00 -2.67 -8.24
CA THR A 130 -6.26 -3.41 -8.09
C THR A 130 -7.36 -2.42 -7.74
N PRO A 131 -8.50 -2.41 -8.45
CA PRO A 131 -9.63 -1.56 -8.11
C PRO A 131 -10.11 -1.81 -6.68
N HIS A 132 -10.35 -0.74 -5.93
CA HIS A 132 -10.84 -0.85 -4.55
C HIS A 132 -11.63 0.39 -4.15
N MET A 133 -12.56 0.20 -3.21
CA MET A 133 -13.33 1.28 -2.64
C MET A 133 -12.85 1.60 -1.24
N HIS A 134 -12.60 2.88 -0.98
CA HIS A 134 -12.49 3.42 0.37
C HIS A 134 -13.84 3.98 0.80
N CYS A 135 -14.37 3.52 1.92
CA CYS A 135 -15.57 4.08 2.55
C CYS A 135 -15.27 4.49 3.98
N PHE A 136 -15.57 5.73 4.32
CA PHE A 136 -15.30 6.31 5.65
C PHE A 136 -16.59 6.63 6.37
N ILE A 137 -16.65 6.32 7.68
CA ILE A 137 -17.80 6.57 8.53
C ILE A 137 -17.41 7.23 9.86
N VAL A 138 -18.32 8.00 10.43
CA VAL A 138 -18.27 8.39 11.84
C VAL A 138 -18.84 7.24 12.68
N PRO A 139 -18.11 6.67 13.65
CA PRO A 139 -18.56 5.50 14.40
C PRO A 139 -19.60 5.88 15.48
N VAL A 140 -20.86 5.99 15.07
CA VAL A 140 -22.01 6.35 15.91
C VAL A 140 -22.79 5.09 16.28
N THR A 141 -22.95 4.81 17.57
CA THR A 141 -23.76 3.69 18.06
C THR A 141 -25.27 3.99 17.89
N GLU A 142 -26.11 2.96 17.94
CA GLU A 142 -27.59 3.10 17.89
C GLU A 142 -28.12 4.12 18.90
N ASN A 143 -27.47 4.22 20.07
CA ASN A 143 -27.84 5.18 21.12
C ASN A 143 -27.21 6.59 20.90
N GLY A 144 -26.74 6.91 19.71
CA GLY A 144 -26.17 8.20 19.35
C GLY A 144 -24.81 8.54 19.99
N ARG A 145 -24.06 7.56 20.51
CA ARG A 145 -22.73 7.77 21.10
C ARG A 145 -21.64 7.62 20.06
N LEU A 146 -20.62 8.45 20.14
CA LEU A 146 -19.40 8.30 19.35
C LEU A 146 -18.50 7.22 19.99
N SER A 147 -18.49 6.01 19.46
CA SER A 147 -17.71 4.90 20.01
C SER A 147 -17.35 3.81 18.99
N ALA A 148 -16.18 3.91 18.38
CA ALA A 148 -15.65 2.84 17.55
C ALA A 148 -15.44 1.52 18.31
N LYS A 149 -15.13 1.57 19.61
CA LYS A 149 -14.93 0.37 20.44
C LYS A 149 -16.23 -0.42 20.62
N SER A 150 -17.35 0.29 20.80
CA SER A 150 -18.65 -0.36 21.02
C SER A 150 -19.23 -0.96 19.74
N ILE A 151 -18.98 -0.34 18.58
CA ILE A 151 -19.44 -0.85 17.29
C ILE A 151 -18.54 -2.00 16.82
N PHE A 152 -17.23 -1.75 16.71
CA PHE A 152 -16.28 -2.70 16.13
C PHE A 152 -15.70 -3.61 17.21
N THR A 153 -16.56 -4.42 17.79
CA THR A 153 -16.20 -5.53 18.67
C THR A 153 -15.59 -6.67 17.86
N ARG A 154 -14.94 -7.63 18.54
CA ARG A 154 -14.41 -8.83 17.89
C ARG A 154 -15.48 -9.64 17.15
N THR A 155 -16.68 -9.68 17.71
CA THR A 155 -17.84 -10.37 17.10
C THR A 155 -18.28 -9.65 15.84
N GLU A 156 -18.46 -8.31 15.90
CA GLU A 156 -18.84 -7.51 14.73
C GLU A 156 -17.81 -7.64 13.60
N LEU A 157 -16.51 -7.60 13.91
CA LEU A 157 -15.47 -7.76 12.89
C LEU A 157 -15.48 -9.16 12.25
N ARG A 158 -15.86 -10.22 12.99
CA ARG A 158 -16.05 -11.56 12.42
C ARG A 158 -17.29 -11.63 11.55
N ASN A 159 -18.41 -11.06 12.02
CA ASN A 159 -19.65 -11.01 11.27
C ASN A 159 -19.44 -10.25 9.95
N LEU A 160 -18.74 -9.12 9.98
CA LEU A 160 -18.40 -8.35 8.78
C LEU A 160 -17.71 -9.22 7.71
N GLN A 161 -16.74 -10.07 8.13
CA GLN A 161 -16.04 -10.98 7.21
C GLN A 161 -16.93 -12.12 6.65
N SER A 162 -18.04 -12.44 7.30
CA SER A 162 -18.97 -13.48 6.85
C SER A 162 -20.13 -12.88 6.05
N ASP A 163 -20.66 -11.74 6.51
CA ASP A 163 -21.87 -11.12 5.94
C ASP A 163 -21.57 -10.42 4.61
N TYR A 164 -20.38 -9.83 4.49
CA TYR A 164 -20.01 -9.11 3.27
C TYR A 164 -19.95 -10.02 2.04
N PRO A 165 -19.19 -11.12 2.01
CA PRO A 165 -19.21 -12.02 0.86
C PRO A 165 -20.58 -12.63 0.61
N LYS A 166 -21.36 -12.97 1.65
CA LYS A 166 -22.73 -13.44 1.50
C LYS A 166 -23.59 -12.41 0.77
N TYR A 167 -23.56 -11.15 1.23
CA TYR A 167 -24.30 -10.07 0.59
C TYR A 167 -23.88 -9.86 -0.87
N MET A 168 -22.58 -9.92 -1.16
CA MET A 168 -22.07 -9.77 -2.52
C MET A 168 -22.51 -10.92 -3.42
N ASN A 169 -22.54 -12.17 -2.92
CA ASN A 169 -23.09 -13.33 -3.65
C ASN A 169 -24.60 -13.15 -3.94
N ASP A 170 -25.37 -12.64 -2.98
CA ASP A 170 -26.80 -12.33 -3.17
C ASP A 170 -27.01 -11.24 -4.26
N LYS A 171 -25.98 -10.43 -4.55
CA LYS A 171 -25.96 -9.43 -5.65
C LYS A 171 -25.39 -9.99 -6.97
N GLY A 172 -25.06 -11.28 -7.01
CA GLY A 172 -24.56 -11.98 -8.19
C GLY A 172 -23.05 -11.90 -8.41
N PHE A 173 -22.26 -11.60 -7.36
CA PHE A 173 -20.80 -11.61 -7.42
C PHE A 173 -20.28 -12.90 -6.80
N GLU A 174 -19.62 -13.74 -7.59
CA GLU A 174 -19.07 -15.03 -7.15
C GLU A 174 -17.74 -14.83 -6.40
N ILE A 175 -17.84 -14.47 -5.14
CA ILE A 175 -16.68 -14.29 -4.25
C ILE A 175 -16.88 -14.99 -2.92
N GLU A 176 -15.82 -15.54 -2.38
CA GLU A 176 -15.84 -16.31 -1.15
C GLU A 176 -15.27 -15.54 0.05
N ARG A 177 -15.60 -16.02 1.22
CA ARG A 177 -14.95 -15.55 2.44
C ARG A 177 -13.47 -15.95 2.42
N GLY A 178 -12.57 -14.99 2.67
CA GLY A 178 -11.15 -15.28 2.84
C GLY A 178 -10.92 -16.32 3.95
N ILE A 179 -9.99 -17.24 3.71
CA ILE A 179 -9.62 -18.26 4.69
C ILE A 179 -8.92 -17.59 5.85
N SER A 180 -9.46 -17.74 7.06
CA SER A 180 -8.80 -17.29 8.28
C SER A 180 -7.50 -18.09 8.45
N SER A 181 -6.36 -17.41 8.47
CA SER A 181 -5.14 -18.06 8.93
C SER A 181 -5.29 -18.28 10.44
N ASP A 182 -5.27 -19.51 10.90
CA ASP A 182 -5.46 -19.99 12.28
C ASP A 182 -4.54 -19.31 13.34
N GLY A 183 -4.58 -18.00 13.42
CA GLY A 183 -3.78 -17.20 14.37
C GLY A 183 -2.26 -17.22 14.13
N LYS A 184 -1.77 -17.97 13.13
CA LYS A 184 -0.34 -18.14 12.84
C LYS A 184 0.26 -17.03 11.97
N ARG A 185 -0.59 -16.24 11.29
CA ARG A 185 -0.08 -15.10 10.49
C ARG A 185 -0.06 -13.83 11.34
N LYS A 186 1.15 -13.33 11.60
CA LYS A 186 1.33 -12.00 12.16
C LYS A 186 0.69 -10.97 11.22
N HIS A 187 -0.07 -10.02 11.77
CA HIS A 187 -0.58 -8.91 11.00
C HIS A 187 0.62 -8.10 10.49
N LEU A 188 0.82 -8.12 9.19
CA LEU A 188 1.85 -7.31 8.52
C LEU A 188 1.27 -5.92 8.25
N ASP A 189 2.06 -4.89 8.40
CA ASP A 189 1.68 -3.58 7.88
C ASP A 189 1.70 -3.58 6.34
N THR A 190 1.15 -2.54 5.73
CA THR A 190 1.02 -2.47 4.26
C THR A 190 2.37 -2.53 3.56
N GLN A 191 3.45 -2.02 4.18
CA GLN A 191 4.79 -2.04 3.59
C GLN A 191 5.42 -3.44 3.71
N GLU A 192 5.32 -4.07 4.88
CA GLU A 192 5.76 -5.45 5.11
C GLU A 192 5.05 -6.42 4.17
N PHE A 193 3.73 -6.27 4.00
CA PHE A 193 2.94 -7.08 3.06
C PHE A 193 3.41 -6.89 1.60
N LYS A 194 3.65 -5.65 1.16
CA LYS A 194 4.18 -5.37 -0.19
C LYS A 194 5.57 -5.98 -0.40
N ILE A 195 6.45 -5.92 0.59
CA ILE A 195 7.78 -6.53 0.55
C ILE A 195 7.66 -8.06 0.43
N GLN A 196 6.82 -8.68 1.25
CA GLN A 196 6.61 -10.13 1.22
C GLN A 196 6.04 -10.59 -0.13
N THR A 197 5.07 -9.87 -0.68
CA THR A 197 4.48 -10.18 -1.99
C THR A 197 5.51 -10.08 -3.10
N LYS A 198 6.34 -9.03 -3.10
CA LYS A 198 7.45 -8.88 -4.06
C LYS A 198 8.48 -10.01 -3.93
N GLN A 199 8.81 -10.42 -2.71
CA GLN A 199 9.73 -11.54 -2.49
C GLN A 199 9.17 -12.84 -3.05
N GLN A 200 7.89 -13.13 -2.82
CA GLN A 200 7.21 -14.32 -3.40
C GLN A 200 7.22 -14.30 -4.94
N GLU A 201 7.02 -13.12 -5.55
CA GLU A 201 7.08 -12.96 -7.00
C GLU A 201 8.51 -13.20 -7.52
N ILE A 202 9.54 -12.72 -6.84
CA ILE A 202 10.95 -12.96 -7.13
C ILE A 202 11.26 -14.46 -7.02
N ASP A 203 10.83 -15.13 -5.97
CA ASP A 203 11.09 -16.55 -5.74
C ASP A 203 10.41 -17.42 -6.82
N LYS A 204 9.19 -17.07 -7.23
CA LYS A 204 8.48 -17.72 -8.34
C LYS A 204 9.23 -17.54 -9.66
N ASN A 205 9.70 -16.32 -9.95
CA ASN A 205 10.47 -16.03 -11.16
C ASN A 205 11.81 -16.76 -11.17
N ASN A 206 12.49 -16.83 -10.01
CA ASN A 206 13.75 -17.58 -9.87
C ASN A 206 13.56 -19.08 -10.11
N LYS A 207 12.47 -19.69 -9.61
CA LYS A 207 12.14 -21.09 -9.92
C LYS A 207 11.95 -21.32 -11.41
N THR A 208 11.22 -20.43 -12.07
CA THR A 208 11.00 -20.50 -13.52
C THR A 208 12.31 -20.31 -14.29
N LEU A 209 13.17 -19.40 -13.84
CA LEU A 209 14.48 -19.17 -14.46
C LEU A 209 15.38 -20.40 -14.31
N ASN A 210 15.43 -21.00 -13.12
CA ASN A 210 16.23 -22.21 -12.86
C ASN A 210 15.77 -23.39 -13.71
N SER A 211 14.45 -23.62 -13.86
CA SER A 211 13.94 -24.68 -14.73
C SER A 211 14.36 -24.47 -16.19
N LYS A 212 14.33 -23.20 -16.67
CA LYS A 212 14.79 -22.87 -18.03
C LYS A 212 16.29 -22.99 -18.17
N PHE A 213 17.06 -22.73 -17.12
CA PHE A 213 18.52 -22.88 -17.12
C PHE A 213 18.94 -24.35 -17.26
N GLU A 214 18.24 -25.28 -16.59
CA GLU A 214 18.47 -26.72 -16.78
C GLU A 214 18.15 -27.16 -18.21
N THR A 215 17.05 -26.66 -18.80
CA THR A 215 16.76 -26.95 -20.23
C THR A 215 17.85 -26.45 -21.17
N VAL A 216 18.43 -25.28 -20.95
CA VAL A 216 19.54 -24.75 -21.75
C VAL A 216 20.80 -25.58 -21.56
N LYS A 217 21.06 -26.05 -20.34
CA LYS A 217 22.20 -26.94 -20.07
C LYS A 217 22.10 -28.26 -20.81
N ASP A 218 20.91 -28.86 -20.85
CA ASP A 218 20.64 -30.08 -21.63
C ASP A 218 20.85 -29.83 -23.12
N ILE A 219 20.43 -28.67 -23.64
CA ILE A 219 20.68 -28.29 -25.04
C ILE A 219 22.17 -28.17 -25.33
N ILE A 220 22.94 -27.55 -24.43
CA ILE A 220 24.41 -27.41 -24.60
C ILE A 220 25.11 -28.79 -24.59
N GLN A 221 24.70 -29.69 -23.68
CA GLN A 221 25.23 -31.07 -23.68
C GLN A 221 24.91 -31.80 -24.96
N ASN A 222 23.70 -31.64 -25.48
CA ASN A 222 23.27 -32.20 -26.73
C ASN A 222 24.10 -31.65 -27.92
N ILE A 223 24.40 -30.35 -27.97
CA ILE A 223 25.21 -29.71 -28.98
C ILE A 223 26.65 -30.29 -28.95
N SER A 224 27.25 -30.46 -27.77
CA SER A 224 28.58 -31.04 -27.65
C SER A 224 28.63 -32.51 -28.13
N HIS A 225 27.49 -33.22 -27.99
CA HIS A 225 27.36 -34.58 -28.53
C HIS A 225 27.32 -34.59 -30.07
N ILE A 226 26.63 -33.60 -30.67
CA ILE A 226 26.59 -33.43 -32.15
C ILE A 226 27.97 -33.15 -32.72
N GLU A 227 28.79 -32.33 -32.05
CA GLU A 227 30.15 -32.00 -32.52
C GLU A 227 31.06 -33.21 -32.53
N ASN A 228 30.81 -34.22 -31.69
CA ASN A 228 31.59 -35.44 -31.57
C ASN A 228 31.08 -36.61 -32.44
N ILE A 229 30.05 -36.43 -33.26
CA ILE A 229 29.53 -37.46 -34.15
C ILE A 229 30.59 -37.83 -35.23
N GLU A 230 30.97 -39.11 -35.25
CA GLU A 230 31.86 -39.63 -36.26
C GLU A 230 31.21 -39.63 -37.65
N LYS A 231 31.82 -38.90 -38.59
CA LYS A 231 31.37 -38.79 -39.98
C LYS A 231 32.42 -39.35 -40.96
N LYS A 232 31.97 -40.27 -41.78
CA LYS A 232 32.84 -40.81 -42.90
C LYS A 232 32.41 -40.14 -44.19
N LYS A 233 33.38 -39.46 -44.85
CA LYS A 233 33.15 -38.89 -46.18
C LYS A 233 33.46 -39.94 -47.25
N SER A 234 32.63 -40.02 -48.27
CA SER A 234 32.88 -40.86 -49.45
C SER A 234 34.05 -40.30 -50.32
N LEU A 235 34.89 -41.14 -50.86
CA LEU A 235 36.06 -40.76 -51.69
C LEU A 235 35.67 -40.10 -53.04
N LEU A 236 34.42 -40.27 -53.50
CA LEU A 236 33.97 -39.85 -54.83
C LEU A 236 32.64 -39.07 -54.81
N GLY A 237 32.30 -38.37 -53.79
CA GLY A 237 31.06 -37.65 -53.83
C GLY A 237 30.67 -36.92 -52.58
N ASN A 238 29.61 -36.14 -52.70
CA ASN A 238 29.02 -35.32 -51.62
C ASN A 238 28.20 -36.16 -50.61
N LYS A 239 28.57 -37.40 -50.31
CA LYS A 239 27.88 -38.27 -49.36
C LYS A 239 28.62 -38.32 -48.04
N VAL A 240 27.86 -38.13 -46.94
CA VAL A 240 28.34 -38.32 -45.57
C VAL A 240 27.59 -39.52 -45.01
N THR A 241 28.28 -40.47 -44.42
CA THR A 241 27.68 -41.63 -43.75
C THR A 241 27.78 -41.42 -42.25
N LEU A 242 26.65 -41.54 -41.58
CA LEU A 242 26.48 -41.50 -40.11
C LEU A 242 25.96 -42.85 -39.65
N LYS A 243 26.14 -43.17 -38.38
CA LYS A 243 25.40 -44.30 -37.75
C LYS A 243 23.93 -43.96 -37.69
N ALA A 244 23.03 -44.95 -37.80
CA ALA A 244 21.59 -44.75 -37.80
C ALA A 244 21.09 -44.05 -36.54
N ASP A 245 21.67 -44.40 -35.39
CA ASP A 245 21.32 -43.82 -34.11
C ASP A 245 21.69 -42.33 -34.03
N ASP A 246 22.86 -41.94 -34.52
CA ASP A 246 23.33 -40.56 -34.61
C ASP A 246 22.46 -39.74 -35.55
N TYR A 247 22.01 -40.31 -36.67
CA TYR A 247 21.07 -39.66 -37.60
C TYR A 247 19.70 -39.43 -36.97
N ASN A 248 19.14 -40.44 -36.31
CA ASN A 248 17.85 -40.31 -35.63
C ASN A 248 17.88 -39.26 -34.51
N MET A 249 18.95 -39.23 -33.73
CA MET A 249 19.20 -38.23 -32.72
C MET A 249 19.23 -36.81 -33.30
N LEU A 250 19.96 -36.60 -34.42
CA LEU A 250 20.00 -35.29 -35.09
C LEU A 250 18.64 -34.85 -35.60
N VAL A 251 17.82 -35.78 -36.12
CA VAL A 251 16.45 -35.48 -36.56
C VAL A 251 15.54 -35.08 -35.41
N ASP A 252 15.63 -35.77 -34.30
CA ASP A 252 14.80 -35.45 -33.12
C ASP A 252 15.22 -34.12 -32.49
N MET A 253 16.50 -33.82 -32.46
CA MET A 253 16.99 -32.52 -31.99
C MET A 253 16.61 -31.38 -32.94
N ALA A 254 16.64 -31.60 -34.26
CA ALA A 254 16.17 -30.62 -35.24
C ALA A 254 14.68 -30.32 -35.06
N LYS A 255 13.86 -31.33 -34.79
CA LYS A 255 12.44 -31.16 -34.47
C LYS A 255 12.25 -30.37 -33.18
N GLN A 256 12.97 -30.70 -32.10
CA GLN A 256 12.92 -29.95 -30.84
C GLN A 256 13.42 -28.50 -31.00
N GLY A 257 14.43 -28.26 -31.83
CA GLY A 257 14.92 -26.91 -32.13
C GLY A 257 13.89 -26.02 -32.82
N VAL A 258 13.02 -26.56 -33.64
CA VAL A 258 11.90 -25.83 -34.26
C VAL A 258 10.86 -25.46 -33.22
N TYR A 259 10.51 -26.36 -32.31
CA TYR A 259 9.57 -26.06 -31.22
C TYR A 259 10.11 -25.04 -30.20
N ASN A 260 11.42 -25.02 -29.95
CA ASN A 260 12.03 -24.10 -28.97
C ASN A 260 12.36 -22.70 -29.55
N SER A 261 12.23 -22.49 -30.86
CA SER A 261 12.55 -21.20 -31.50
C SER A 261 11.61 -20.06 -31.03
N ASP A 262 10.34 -20.36 -30.84
CA ASP A 262 9.33 -19.41 -30.34
C ASP A 262 9.53 -19.14 -28.85
N ASP A 263 9.84 -20.15 -28.05
CA ASP A 263 10.20 -20.01 -26.64
C ASP A 263 11.45 -19.16 -26.44
N ILE A 264 12.48 -19.32 -27.30
CA ILE A 264 13.71 -18.50 -27.29
C ILE A 264 13.39 -17.04 -27.63
N ARG A 265 12.50 -16.79 -28.57
CA ARG A 265 12.05 -15.43 -28.91
C ARG A 265 11.32 -14.76 -27.76
N ASP A 266 10.44 -15.48 -27.07
CA ASP A 266 9.69 -14.97 -25.92
C ASP A 266 10.60 -14.79 -24.70
N LEU A 267 11.57 -15.66 -24.49
CA LEU A 267 12.62 -15.50 -23.47
C LEU A 267 13.46 -14.25 -23.69
N LYS A 268 13.84 -13.94 -24.93
CA LYS A 268 14.58 -12.72 -25.26
C LYS A 268 13.76 -11.47 -24.95
N LYS A 269 12.44 -11.47 -25.22
CA LYS A 269 11.53 -10.36 -24.87
C LYS A 269 11.41 -10.19 -23.35
N ILE A 270 11.22 -11.30 -22.61
CA ILE A 270 11.12 -11.29 -21.15
C ILE A 270 12.43 -10.81 -20.52
N ASN A 271 13.58 -11.28 -20.99
CA ASN A 271 14.89 -10.87 -20.46
C ASN A 271 15.16 -9.38 -20.70
N LYS A 272 14.79 -8.84 -21.87
CA LYS A 272 14.89 -7.40 -22.15
C LYS A 272 14.03 -6.58 -21.21
N SER A 273 12.76 -6.97 -21.01
CA SER A 273 11.84 -6.32 -20.09
C SER A 273 12.31 -6.39 -18.63
N GLN A 274 12.87 -7.54 -18.21
CA GLN A 274 13.41 -7.69 -16.85
C GLN A 274 14.68 -6.85 -16.64
N ALA A 275 15.56 -6.77 -17.62
CA ALA A 275 16.75 -5.93 -17.56
C ALA A 275 16.39 -4.43 -17.41
N GLU A 276 15.38 -3.97 -18.14
CA GLU A 276 14.86 -2.61 -18.03
C GLU A 276 14.23 -2.34 -16.65
N ARG A 277 13.47 -3.31 -16.10
CA ARG A 277 12.91 -3.21 -14.72
C ARG A 277 13.99 -3.23 -13.63
N ILE A 278 15.05 -4.05 -13.80
CA ILE A 278 16.18 -4.08 -12.85
C ILE A 278 16.92 -2.75 -12.86
N LEU A 279 17.13 -2.14 -14.03
CA LEU A 279 17.76 -0.83 -14.17
C LEU A 279 16.90 0.29 -13.53
N SER A 280 15.58 0.25 -13.73
CA SER A 280 14.66 1.18 -13.07
C SER A 280 14.68 1.02 -11.56
N ASN A 281 14.51 -0.20 -11.05
CA ASN A 281 14.54 -0.49 -9.61
C ASN A 281 15.89 -0.11 -8.97
N LYS A 282 17.01 -0.25 -9.69
CA LYS A 282 18.33 0.13 -9.19
C LYS A 282 18.48 1.65 -9.04
N ARG A 283 17.87 2.45 -9.93
CA ARG A 283 17.80 3.91 -9.81
C ARG A 283 16.93 4.32 -8.62
N ASP A 284 15.73 3.74 -8.50
CA ASP A 284 14.82 4.02 -7.38
C ASP A 284 15.44 3.64 -6.02
N PHE A 285 16.21 2.53 -5.97
CA PHE A 285 16.89 2.11 -4.75
C PHE A 285 18.05 3.04 -4.39
N SER A 286 18.79 3.57 -5.37
CA SER A 286 19.84 4.57 -5.16
C SER A 286 19.28 5.84 -4.55
N ASP A 287 18.17 6.35 -5.09
CA ASP A 287 17.50 7.55 -4.59
C ASP A 287 16.95 7.38 -3.16
N VAL A 288 16.40 6.21 -2.84
CA VAL A 288 15.94 5.88 -1.48
C VAL A 288 17.12 5.79 -0.51
N PHE A 289 18.22 5.19 -0.93
CA PHE A 289 19.42 5.05 -0.12
C PHE A 289 20.09 6.41 0.17
N ASP A 290 20.15 7.30 -0.81
CA ASP A 290 20.69 8.63 -0.65
C ASP A 290 19.82 9.51 0.27
N ARG A 291 18.49 9.42 0.15
CA ARG A 291 17.55 10.05 1.09
C ARG A 291 17.69 9.50 2.51
N ALA A 292 17.84 8.20 2.67
CA ALA A 292 18.05 7.58 3.98
C ALA A 292 19.34 8.11 4.65
N LYS A 293 20.45 8.21 3.91
CA LYS A 293 21.69 8.84 4.38
C LYS A 293 21.51 10.31 4.77
N GLU A 294 20.73 11.05 4.01
CA GLU A 294 20.44 12.45 4.34
C GLU A 294 19.62 12.59 5.64
N PHE A 295 18.60 11.71 5.82
CA PHE A 295 17.84 11.64 7.06
C PHE A 295 18.71 11.26 8.26
N GLU A 296 19.59 10.29 8.10
CA GLU A 296 20.54 9.88 9.16
C GLU A 296 21.44 11.04 9.59
N LYS A 297 22.01 11.80 8.63
CA LYS A 297 22.77 13.02 8.93
C LYS A 297 21.93 14.05 9.68
N LYS A 298 20.67 14.27 9.29
CA LYS A 298 19.76 15.19 10.00
C LYS A 298 19.50 14.74 11.43
N ILE A 299 19.28 13.45 11.65
CA ILE A 299 19.08 12.88 13.00
C ILE A 299 20.34 13.05 13.86
N ILE A 300 21.52 12.79 13.31
CA ILE A 300 22.81 12.98 14.02
C ILE A 300 22.99 14.45 14.42
N ASN A 301 22.71 15.38 13.52
CA ASN A 301 22.82 16.81 13.80
C ASN A 301 21.78 17.28 14.85
N MET A 302 20.55 16.77 14.79
CA MET A 302 19.54 17.05 15.82
C MET A 302 19.94 16.50 17.19
N LYS A 303 20.54 15.31 17.26
CA LYS A 303 21.05 14.72 18.52
C LYS A 303 22.23 15.52 19.08
N LYS A 304 23.14 16.00 18.23
CA LYS A 304 24.25 16.90 18.66
C LYS A 304 23.67 18.19 19.24
N GLY A 305 22.77 18.86 18.53
CA GLY A 305 22.14 20.10 19.01
C GLY A 305 21.39 19.93 20.33
N ALA A 306 20.69 18.79 20.52
CA ALA A 306 20.02 18.48 21.78
C ALA A 306 21.00 18.24 22.93
N ASN A 307 22.14 17.56 22.68
CA ASN A 307 23.18 17.34 23.67
C ASN A 307 23.89 18.65 24.05
N ASP A 308 24.17 19.53 23.07
CA ASP A 308 24.79 20.83 23.32
C ASP A 308 23.83 21.74 24.12
N SER A 309 22.54 21.72 23.81
CA SER A 309 21.51 22.43 24.59
C SER A 309 21.43 21.94 26.04
N LYS A 310 21.50 20.62 26.24
CA LYS A 310 21.53 20.04 27.59
C LYS A 310 22.76 20.42 28.36
N ARG A 311 23.97 20.36 27.77
CA ARG A 311 25.20 20.78 28.38
C ARG A 311 25.19 22.27 28.77
N LEU A 312 24.65 23.13 27.90
CA LEU A 312 24.50 24.56 28.18
C LEU A 312 23.52 24.79 29.34
N HIS A 313 22.40 24.08 29.36
CA HIS A 313 21.43 24.13 30.45
C HIS A 313 22.06 23.73 31.79
N ASP A 314 22.80 22.61 31.82
CA ASP A 314 23.44 22.10 33.02
C ASP A 314 24.52 23.08 33.53
N ALA A 315 25.35 23.65 32.63
CA ALA A 315 26.33 24.64 32.99
C ALA A 315 25.72 25.97 33.52
N MET A 316 24.61 26.43 32.91
CA MET A 316 23.84 27.57 33.42
C MET A 316 23.26 27.28 34.81
N PHE A 317 22.70 26.10 35.00
CA PHE A 317 22.14 25.73 36.30
C PHE A 317 23.20 25.70 37.41
N GLU A 318 24.37 25.08 37.15
CA GLU A 318 25.48 25.06 38.08
C GLU A 318 25.98 26.47 38.41
N THR A 319 26.09 27.35 37.41
CA THR A 319 26.53 28.74 37.58
C THR A 319 25.54 29.52 38.44
N LEU A 320 24.25 29.43 38.16
CA LEU A 320 23.20 30.12 38.93
C LEU A 320 23.16 29.63 40.40
N ASN A 321 23.38 28.34 40.62
CA ASN A 321 23.42 27.76 41.94
C ASN A 321 24.65 28.26 42.74
N LYS A 322 25.80 28.34 42.08
CA LYS A 322 27.05 28.81 42.69
C LYS A 322 26.98 30.27 43.21
N TYR A 323 26.17 31.11 42.56
CA TYR A 323 25.98 32.50 42.91
C TYR A 323 24.66 32.81 43.64
N ASP A 324 23.93 31.78 44.07
CA ASP A 324 22.65 31.88 44.79
C ASP A 324 21.56 32.66 44.01
N LEU A 325 21.63 32.64 42.69
CA LEU A 325 20.73 33.34 41.76
C LEU A 325 19.59 32.44 41.25
N LEU A 326 19.50 31.18 41.67
CA LEU A 326 18.50 30.24 41.25
C LEU A 326 17.04 30.69 41.52
N PRO A 327 16.70 31.32 42.68
CA PRO A 327 15.33 31.76 42.92
C PRO A 327 14.91 32.83 41.92
N GLU A 328 15.74 33.81 41.65
CA GLU A 328 15.47 34.92 40.73
C GLU A 328 15.42 34.44 39.28
N ALA A 329 16.34 33.52 38.91
CA ALA A 329 16.31 32.88 37.58
C ALA A 329 15.05 32.08 37.34
N ASN A 330 14.56 31.33 38.32
CA ASN A 330 13.32 30.55 38.20
C ASN A 330 12.08 31.44 37.99
N GLU A 331 12.01 32.61 38.67
CA GLU A 331 10.96 33.59 38.46
C GLU A 331 10.99 34.18 37.05
N ASN A 332 12.20 34.52 36.57
CA ASN A 332 12.39 35.03 35.23
C ASN A 332 12.09 33.96 34.14
N PHE A 333 12.45 32.69 34.34
CA PHE A 333 12.10 31.59 33.47
C PHE A 333 10.59 31.35 33.41
N LYS A 334 9.87 31.50 34.50
CA LYS A 334 8.43 31.43 34.55
C LYS A 334 7.76 32.52 33.70
N ILE A 335 8.23 33.78 33.85
CA ILE A 335 7.77 34.91 33.02
C ILE A 335 8.07 34.70 31.53
N ILE A 336 9.27 34.23 31.19
CA ILE A 336 9.65 33.93 29.79
C ILE A 336 8.76 32.81 29.21
N ARG A 337 8.50 31.77 29.99
CA ARG A 337 7.64 30.65 29.57
C ARG A 337 6.19 31.09 29.34
N GLU A 338 5.65 31.94 30.19
CA GLU A 338 4.32 32.51 30.02
C GLU A 338 4.22 33.40 28.78
N LYS A 339 5.24 34.27 28.54
CA LYS A 339 5.34 35.09 27.33
C LYS A 339 5.42 34.23 26.07
N ALA A 340 6.20 33.16 26.09
CA ALA A 340 6.33 32.23 24.96
C ALA A 340 5.01 31.49 24.68
N ILE A 341 4.27 31.11 25.71
CA ILE A 341 2.95 30.48 25.57
C ILE A 341 1.95 31.48 24.97
N MET A 342 1.97 32.76 25.40
CA MET A 342 1.11 33.80 24.85
C MET A 342 1.45 34.11 23.39
N ALA A 343 2.74 34.23 23.05
CA ALA A 343 3.17 34.44 21.68
C ALA A 343 2.77 33.26 20.75
N ARG A 344 2.87 32.04 21.23
CA ARG A 344 2.42 30.85 20.49
C ARG A 344 0.92 30.81 20.29
N LYS A 345 0.12 31.25 21.29
CA LYS A 345 -1.33 31.40 21.17
C LYS A 345 -1.70 32.49 20.17
N ALA A 346 -1.00 33.63 20.18
CA ALA A 346 -1.21 34.72 19.22
C ALA A 346 -0.88 34.29 17.80
N LEU A 347 0.24 33.57 17.59
CA LEU A 347 0.64 33.04 16.30
C LEU A 347 -0.33 32.00 15.73
N ASN A 348 -0.92 31.18 16.60
CA ASN A 348 -1.96 30.22 16.19
C ASN A 348 -3.29 30.95 15.83
N LYS A 349 -3.60 32.04 16.54
CA LYS A 349 -4.79 32.84 16.27
C LYS A 349 -4.65 33.63 14.95
N SER A 350 -3.46 34.16 14.62
CA SER A 350 -3.21 34.79 13.32
C SER A 350 -3.27 33.79 12.16
N LYS A 351 -2.81 32.55 12.38
CA LYS A 351 -2.92 31.49 11.37
C LYS A 351 -4.36 30.98 11.15
N GLU A 352 -5.25 31.10 12.12
CA GLU A 352 -6.68 30.84 11.94
C GLU A 352 -7.35 31.94 11.10
N PHE A 353 -6.92 33.20 11.21
CA PHE A 353 -7.46 34.32 10.41
C PHE A 353 -7.01 34.30 8.94
N ASP A 354 -5.79 33.82 8.63
CA ASP A 354 -5.27 33.70 7.25
C ASP A 354 -5.88 32.50 6.49
N TYR A 355 -6.67 31.63 7.15
CA TYR A 355 -7.35 30.51 6.52
C TYR A 355 -8.86 30.76 6.28
N GLU A 356 -9.39 31.92 6.68
CA GLU A 356 -10.77 32.32 6.42
C GLU A 356 -10.90 33.35 5.27
N ARG A 357 -9.81 33.68 4.62
CA ARG A 357 -9.78 34.42 3.34
C ARG A 357 -9.33 33.47 2.24
#